data_daf1a79663befd30c1f5b4c2605a476d
#
_entry.id   daf1a79663befd30c1f5b4c2605a476d
#
_cell.length_a   1.000
_cell.length_b   1.000
_cell.length_c   1.000
_cell.angle_alpha   90.00
_cell.angle_beta   90.00
_cell.angle_gamma   90.00
#
_symmetry.space_group_name_H-M   'P 1'
#
loop_
_entity.id
_entity.type
_entity.pdbx_description
1 polymer ?
#
loop_
_entity_poly.entity_id
_entity_poly.type
_entity_poly.pdbx_seq_one_letter_code
_entity_poly.pdbx_strand_id
1 'polypeptide(L)'
;MYKSVDPSWVPLALPELTFRQRGEYWLALNPTVPAWFVTNYAGALLLQLADGSRAVADIHRLIVDFGIDIELGHVTELFESAKKSLLFSAGRQSENEWGSQQLAAVHLHLTNRCNLQCTYCFRESSPGLPIHYTADHFIDALHTMKPFATENLKITFTGGEPMMFPGFESVVEASTECGYTNLLLTNGMLISPERAEFIAQHFSSITISLDGPTEEVHSATRGRGNHKRVLQGIRRLADAGAKVHVKVTVSPDNLPYCDQVAKVLPDTVPVQFTPMMPMGRGQELHRDFIDNDAFVGLNRGLARATDGRMSTSYMPGHRSRRCHAGLFNISIADTGDVYPCHLFHQDQFKLGNIFTQPFGEIFFGEQNRSYVKTMDVEANNDICRSCEVRFLCGGGCKANTLHSIGDYRGVDRYCGYIKTTITDDLFRSCGVAVEPVDGMEVETLTGRPESTFLGMPSMASKSTGTGGGIEMTTSA
;
A
#
# COMPACT_ATOMS: atom_id res chain seq x y z
N MET A 1 -13.33 33.74 1.98
CA MET A 1 -14.54 33.41 2.75
C MET A 1 -14.90 31.98 2.47
N TYR A 2 -14.78 31.10 3.43
CA TYR A 2 -15.26 29.73 3.31
C TYR A 2 -16.79 29.79 3.28
N LYS A 3 -17.39 29.16 2.24
CA LYS A 3 -18.85 28.98 2.21
C LYS A 3 -19.17 27.91 3.25
N SER A 4 -19.96 28.25 4.27
CA SER A 4 -20.56 27.30 5.21
C SER A 4 -21.79 26.65 4.58
N VAL A 5 -22.17 25.46 5.03
CA VAL A 5 -23.46 24.87 4.63
C VAL A 5 -24.61 25.73 5.11
N ASP A 6 -25.71 25.71 4.38
CA ASP A 6 -26.98 26.31 4.85
C ASP A 6 -27.41 25.60 6.13
N PRO A 7 -27.77 26.30 7.22
CA PRO A 7 -28.25 25.67 8.45
C PRO A 7 -29.47 24.77 8.27
N SER A 8 -30.26 24.97 7.21
CA SER A 8 -31.39 24.11 6.85
C SER A 8 -30.99 22.85 6.10
N TRP A 9 -29.68 22.70 5.69
CA TRP A 9 -29.22 21.53 5.00
C TRP A 9 -29.32 20.28 5.90
N VAL A 10 -29.90 19.21 5.33
CA VAL A 10 -30.00 17.91 5.99
C VAL A 10 -28.89 17.04 5.43
N PRO A 11 -27.90 16.62 6.25
CA PRO A 11 -26.89 15.68 5.82
C PRO A 11 -27.53 14.38 5.35
N LEU A 12 -27.04 13.79 4.27
CA LEU A 12 -27.56 12.52 3.76
C LEU A 12 -27.46 11.44 4.85
N ALA A 13 -28.55 10.69 5.07
CA ALA A 13 -28.49 9.48 5.90
C ALA A 13 -27.51 8.50 5.25
N LEU A 14 -26.38 8.29 5.89
CA LEU A 14 -25.42 7.28 5.47
C LEU A 14 -25.60 6.03 6.31
N PRO A 15 -25.20 4.86 5.77
CA PRO A 15 -24.95 3.73 6.65
C PRO A 15 -23.93 4.21 7.71
N GLU A 16 -24.11 3.76 8.93
CA GLU A 16 -23.44 4.23 10.14
C GLU A 16 -21.95 4.56 9.92
N LEU A 17 -21.60 5.84 10.14
CA LEU A 17 -20.20 6.23 10.19
C LEU A 17 -19.49 5.45 11.28
N THR A 18 -18.29 4.99 10.99
CA THR A 18 -17.45 4.34 12.01
C THR A 18 -16.51 5.38 12.61
N PHE A 19 -16.36 5.36 13.93
CA PHE A 19 -15.50 6.30 14.64
C PHE A 19 -14.35 5.57 15.31
N ARG A 20 -13.17 6.21 15.31
CA ARG A 20 -11.95 5.78 15.99
C ARG A 20 -11.39 6.95 16.78
N GLN A 21 -11.05 6.73 18.05
CA GLN A 21 -10.47 7.76 18.89
C GLN A 21 -8.96 7.61 19.02
N ARG A 22 -8.27 8.74 19.06
CA ARG A 22 -6.85 8.81 19.41
C ARG A 22 -6.58 10.09 20.19
N GLY A 23 -6.30 10.00 21.48
CA GLY A 23 -6.21 11.16 22.35
C GLY A 23 -7.51 11.97 22.32
N GLU A 24 -7.40 13.26 22.04
CA GLU A 24 -8.57 14.16 21.88
C GLU A 24 -9.20 14.14 20.47
N TYR A 25 -8.57 13.44 19.51
CA TYR A 25 -9.01 13.40 18.11
C TYR A 25 -9.87 12.18 17.80
N TRP A 26 -10.83 12.38 16.93
CA TRP A 26 -11.76 11.39 16.45
C TRP A 26 -11.70 11.31 14.93
N LEU A 27 -11.51 10.13 14.40
CA LEU A 27 -11.56 9.81 12.98
C LEU A 27 -12.93 9.24 12.65
N ALA A 28 -13.72 9.95 11.86
CA ALA A 28 -14.96 9.44 11.25
C ALA A 28 -14.64 8.84 9.89
N LEU A 29 -15.10 7.60 9.66
CA LEU A 29 -14.92 6.85 8.42
C LEU A 29 -16.27 6.60 7.77
N ASN A 30 -16.38 6.84 6.46
CA ASN A 30 -17.53 6.40 5.69
C ASN A 30 -17.27 4.97 5.17
N PRO A 31 -18.06 3.97 5.60
CA PRO A 31 -17.83 2.58 5.18
C PRO A 31 -18.24 2.30 3.72
N THR A 32 -18.82 3.25 2.99
CA THR A 32 -19.32 3.04 1.62
C THR A 32 -18.46 3.67 0.54
N VAL A 33 -17.58 4.59 0.92
CA VAL A 33 -16.61 5.27 0.03
C VAL A 33 -15.29 5.47 0.76
N PRO A 34 -14.16 5.68 0.08
CA PRO A 34 -12.88 5.95 0.72
C PRO A 34 -12.80 7.40 1.24
N ALA A 35 -13.72 7.76 2.15
CA ALA A 35 -13.82 9.10 2.72
C ALA A 35 -13.69 9.06 4.23
N TRP A 36 -13.00 10.06 4.78
CA TRP A 36 -12.76 10.20 6.21
C TRP A 36 -12.71 11.66 6.61
N PHE A 37 -12.87 11.89 7.91
CA PHE A 37 -12.79 13.23 8.51
C PHE A 37 -12.24 13.12 9.94
N VAL A 38 -11.26 13.94 10.29
CA VAL A 38 -10.72 14.00 11.66
C VAL A 38 -11.26 15.22 12.36
N THR A 39 -11.72 15.06 13.60
CA THR A 39 -12.34 16.10 14.41
C THR A 39 -12.06 15.86 15.90
N ASN A 40 -12.56 16.73 16.76
CA ASN A 40 -12.58 16.55 18.21
C ASN A 40 -13.85 15.80 18.66
N TYR A 41 -13.99 15.62 19.97
CA TYR A 41 -15.16 14.94 20.56
C TYR A 41 -16.49 15.59 20.18
N ALA A 42 -16.59 16.95 20.29
CA ALA A 42 -17.83 17.66 19.94
C ALA A 42 -18.21 17.48 18.46
N GLY A 43 -17.21 17.55 17.57
CA GLY A 43 -17.41 17.30 16.15
C GLY A 43 -17.84 15.87 15.86
N ALA A 44 -17.29 14.87 16.55
CA ALA A 44 -17.72 13.46 16.42
C ALA A 44 -19.18 13.28 16.83
N LEU A 45 -19.61 13.90 17.93
CA LEU A 45 -21.03 13.87 18.35
C LEU A 45 -21.94 14.53 17.31
N LEU A 46 -21.56 15.69 16.76
CA LEU A 46 -22.32 16.36 15.70
C LEU A 46 -22.50 15.45 14.47
N LEU A 47 -21.42 14.77 14.04
CA LEU A 47 -21.45 13.84 12.91
C LEU A 47 -22.33 12.60 13.19
N GLN A 48 -22.34 12.10 14.43
CA GLN A 48 -23.21 10.97 14.83
C GLN A 48 -24.71 11.35 14.79
N LEU A 49 -25.05 12.60 15.09
CA LEU A 49 -26.42 13.11 15.05
C LEU A 49 -26.92 13.35 13.61
N ALA A 50 -26.05 13.30 12.62
CA ALA A 50 -26.36 13.50 11.20
C ALA A 50 -26.95 12.23 10.57
N ASP A 51 -28.15 11.87 10.97
CA ASP A 51 -28.85 10.63 10.59
C ASP A 51 -29.76 10.79 9.35
N GLY A 52 -29.71 11.91 8.68
CA GLY A 52 -30.56 12.21 7.51
C GLY A 52 -31.97 12.70 7.83
N SER A 53 -32.33 12.79 9.11
CA SER A 53 -33.64 13.28 9.54
C SER A 53 -33.61 14.72 10.05
N ARG A 54 -32.44 15.26 10.37
CA ARG A 54 -32.26 16.55 11.04
C ARG A 54 -31.47 17.52 10.18
N ALA A 55 -31.92 18.78 10.16
CA ALA A 55 -31.13 19.86 9.62
C ALA A 55 -29.92 20.18 10.54
N VAL A 56 -28.87 20.77 10.00
CA VAL A 56 -27.68 21.19 10.77
C VAL A 56 -28.07 22.10 11.94
N ALA A 57 -29.04 23.00 11.76
CA ALA A 57 -29.56 23.86 12.84
C ALA A 57 -30.22 23.05 13.96
N ASP A 58 -30.89 21.94 13.64
CA ASP A 58 -31.56 21.12 14.63
C ASP A 58 -30.49 20.28 15.40
N ILE A 59 -29.47 19.79 14.71
CA ILE A 59 -28.33 19.12 15.35
C ILE A 59 -27.61 20.07 16.30
N HIS A 60 -27.38 21.32 15.88
CA HIS A 60 -26.79 22.35 16.74
C HIS A 60 -27.63 22.58 18.02
N ARG A 61 -28.96 22.74 17.89
CA ARG A 61 -29.83 22.90 19.06
C ARG A 61 -29.69 21.73 20.04
N LEU A 62 -29.73 20.50 19.53
CA LEU A 62 -29.57 19.30 20.38
C LEU A 62 -28.24 19.31 21.15
N ILE A 63 -27.14 19.64 20.51
CA ILE A 63 -25.81 19.69 21.15
C ILE A 63 -25.75 20.76 22.23
N VAL A 64 -26.32 21.90 22.00
CA VAL A 64 -26.41 22.99 23.00
C VAL A 64 -27.28 22.57 24.18
N ASP A 65 -28.44 21.92 23.93
CA ASP A 65 -29.33 21.37 24.96
C ASP A 65 -28.62 20.30 25.83
N PHE A 66 -27.64 19.58 25.26
CA PHE A 66 -26.78 18.67 26.00
C PHE A 66 -25.66 19.36 26.79
N GLY A 67 -25.58 20.69 26.77
CA GLY A 67 -24.63 21.49 27.55
C GLY A 67 -23.28 21.71 26.86
N ILE A 68 -23.15 21.47 25.57
CA ILE A 68 -21.96 21.78 24.78
C ILE A 68 -22.16 23.18 24.16
N ASP A 69 -21.39 24.16 24.66
CA ASP A 69 -21.42 25.54 24.16
C ASP A 69 -20.62 25.62 22.85
N ILE A 70 -21.30 25.73 21.72
CA ILE A 70 -20.74 25.86 20.39
C ILE A 70 -21.59 26.77 19.52
N GLU A 71 -20.96 27.67 18.77
CA GLU A 71 -21.67 28.58 17.86
C GLU A 71 -22.15 27.82 16.60
N LEU A 72 -23.32 28.18 16.09
CA LEU A 72 -23.88 27.61 14.86
C LEU A 72 -22.94 27.77 13.66
N GLY A 73 -22.19 28.88 13.61
CA GLY A 73 -21.17 29.11 12.58
C GLY A 73 -20.12 28.01 12.52
N HIS A 74 -19.57 27.61 13.65
CA HIS A 74 -18.58 26.52 13.73
C HIS A 74 -19.19 25.15 13.33
N VAL A 75 -20.44 24.91 13.69
CA VAL A 75 -21.14 23.67 13.29
C VAL A 75 -21.34 23.63 11.77
N THR A 76 -21.76 24.74 11.15
CA THR A 76 -21.96 24.80 9.68
C THR A 76 -20.63 24.66 8.92
N GLU A 77 -19.53 25.21 9.45
CA GLU A 77 -18.19 25.05 8.88
C GLU A 77 -17.68 23.59 8.99
N LEU A 78 -17.93 22.93 10.12
CA LEU A 78 -17.60 21.51 10.31
C LEU A 78 -18.32 20.63 9.27
N PHE A 79 -19.64 20.84 9.12
CA PHE A 79 -20.42 20.07 8.16
C PHE A 79 -20.03 20.36 6.71
N GLU A 80 -19.67 21.61 6.36
CA GLU A 80 -19.14 21.94 5.03
C GLU A 80 -17.83 21.22 4.75
N SER A 81 -16.91 21.17 5.74
CA SER A 81 -15.63 20.49 5.62
C SER A 81 -15.80 18.99 5.50
N ALA A 82 -16.67 18.38 6.31
CA ALA A 82 -17.01 16.96 6.22
C ALA A 82 -17.67 16.61 4.86
N LYS A 83 -18.51 17.49 4.33
CA LYS A 83 -19.12 17.36 3.00
C LYS A 83 -18.07 17.41 1.88
N LYS A 84 -17.10 18.33 1.95
CA LYS A 84 -15.98 18.43 0.99
C LYS A 84 -15.09 17.18 1.02
N SER A 85 -14.93 16.57 2.18
CA SER A 85 -14.21 15.29 2.35
C SER A 85 -15.02 14.09 1.85
N LEU A 86 -16.16 14.30 1.21
CA LEU A 86 -17.08 13.27 0.73
C LEU A 86 -17.63 12.36 1.85
N LEU A 87 -17.54 12.78 3.11
CA LEU A 87 -17.99 11.97 4.25
C LEU A 87 -19.48 11.61 4.16
N PHE A 88 -20.29 12.48 3.58
CA PHE A 88 -21.74 12.30 3.35
C PHE A 88 -22.08 11.81 1.92
N SER A 89 -21.12 11.22 1.21
CA SER A 89 -21.36 10.68 -0.11
C SER A 89 -21.82 9.23 -0.04
N ALA A 90 -22.94 8.92 -0.67
CA ALA A 90 -23.36 7.57 -0.98
C ALA A 90 -22.86 7.25 -2.39
N GLY A 91 -21.69 6.62 -2.51
CA GLY A 91 -21.12 6.34 -3.82
C GLY A 91 -21.21 4.87 -4.17
N ARG A 92 -21.90 4.50 -5.23
CA ARG A 92 -21.49 3.37 -6.05
C ARG A 92 -20.37 3.89 -6.95
N GLN A 93 -19.13 3.43 -6.72
CA GLN A 93 -18.11 3.58 -7.76
C GLN A 93 -18.61 2.80 -8.97
N SER A 94 -18.62 3.46 -10.13
CA SER A 94 -19.21 2.92 -11.35
C SER A 94 -18.54 1.60 -11.74
N GLU A 95 -19.33 0.62 -12.15
CA GLU A 95 -18.89 -0.66 -12.72
C GLU A 95 -18.15 -0.50 -14.06
N ASN A 96 -18.00 0.71 -14.58
CA ASN A 96 -17.46 1.02 -15.91
C ASN A 96 -15.93 1.08 -16.01
N GLU A 97 -15.17 0.54 -15.05
CA GLU A 97 -13.70 0.51 -15.16
C GLU A 97 -13.20 -0.41 -16.27
N TRP A 98 -14.02 -1.36 -16.74
CA TRP A 98 -13.62 -2.38 -17.73
C TRP A 98 -13.60 -1.88 -19.19
N GLY A 99 -14.03 -0.74 -19.54
CA GLY A 99 -13.99 -0.22 -20.92
C GLY A 99 -12.92 0.83 -21.19
N SER A 100 -12.40 1.43 -20.11
CA SER A 100 -11.34 2.45 -20.15
C SER A 100 -10.01 1.97 -19.55
N GLN A 101 -9.85 0.66 -19.44
CA GLN A 101 -8.69 0.02 -18.81
C GLN A 101 -7.43 0.28 -19.65
N GLN A 102 -6.41 0.82 -19.01
CA GLN A 102 -5.09 1.00 -19.58
C GLN A 102 -4.04 0.36 -18.69
N LEU A 103 -3.02 -0.20 -19.31
CA LEU A 103 -1.89 -0.82 -18.61
C LEU A 103 -1.01 0.27 -17.98
N ALA A 104 -0.88 0.27 -16.66
CA ALA A 104 -0.12 1.26 -15.91
C ALA A 104 1.21 0.72 -15.33
N ALA A 105 1.30 -0.59 -15.11
CA ALA A 105 2.53 -1.20 -14.62
C ALA A 105 2.71 -2.65 -15.10
N VAL A 106 3.95 -3.02 -15.39
CA VAL A 106 4.36 -4.37 -15.77
C VAL A 106 5.58 -4.78 -14.94
N HIS A 107 5.51 -5.96 -14.34
CA HIS A 107 6.72 -6.64 -13.84
C HIS A 107 7.25 -7.54 -14.95
N LEU A 108 8.40 -7.19 -15.51
CA LEU A 108 9.05 -7.90 -16.60
C LEU A 108 10.18 -8.77 -16.03
N HIS A 109 9.94 -10.07 -15.99
CA HIS A 109 10.93 -11.06 -15.55
C HIS A 109 11.76 -11.51 -16.75
N LEU A 110 12.96 -10.93 -16.93
CA LEU A 110 13.81 -11.26 -18.07
C LEU A 110 14.39 -12.68 -17.99
N THR A 111 14.58 -13.17 -16.79
CA THR A 111 15.14 -14.52 -16.54
C THR A 111 14.75 -15.00 -15.15
N ASN A 112 14.64 -16.32 -14.96
CA ASN A 112 14.57 -16.91 -13.63
C ASN A 112 15.96 -17.32 -13.09
N ARG A 113 17.04 -17.19 -13.90
CA ARG A 113 18.41 -17.39 -13.44
C ARG A 113 18.81 -16.28 -12.47
N CYS A 114 19.48 -16.65 -11.37
CA CYS A 114 19.99 -15.73 -10.37
C CYS A 114 21.36 -16.19 -9.87
N ASN A 115 22.26 -15.27 -9.59
CA ASN A 115 23.55 -15.57 -8.97
C ASN A 115 23.44 -15.83 -7.45
N LEU A 116 22.23 -15.75 -6.88
CA LEU A 116 21.90 -16.11 -5.50
C LEU A 116 20.85 -17.21 -5.45
N GLN A 117 20.75 -17.86 -4.27
CA GLN A 117 19.73 -18.87 -3.95
C GLN A 117 19.14 -18.56 -2.57
N CYS A 118 18.44 -17.42 -2.44
CA CYS A 118 17.86 -16.98 -1.17
C CYS A 118 16.86 -17.99 -0.62
N THR A 119 16.83 -18.15 0.71
CA THR A 119 15.99 -19.16 1.40
C THR A 119 14.49 -18.93 1.22
N TYR A 120 14.06 -17.68 1.03
CA TYR A 120 12.65 -17.29 0.87
C TYR A 120 12.27 -16.85 -0.55
N CYS A 121 13.10 -17.17 -1.56
CA CYS A 121 12.84 -16.68 -2.92
C CYS A 121 11.50 -17.21 -3.46
N PHE A 122 10.56 -16.29 -3.71
CA PHE A 122 9.22 -16.63 -4.20
C PHE A 122 9.24 -17.17 -5.65
N ARG A 123 10.29 -16.86 -6.44
CA ARG A 123 10.51 -17.33 -7.80
C ARG A 123 11.33 -18.64 -7.85
N GLU A 124 11.85 -19.10 -6.71
CA GLU A 124 12.74 -20.27 -6.62
C GLU A 124 13.99 -20.18 -7.53
N SER A 125 14.40 -18.94 -7.81
CA SER A 125 15.52 -18.63 -8.69
C SER A 125 16.84 -19.23 -8.19
N SER A 126 17.71 -19.65 -9.11
CA SER A 126 19.01 -20.22 -8.80
C SER A 126 20.02 -20.04 -9.94
N PRO A 127 21.34 -20.26 -9.72
CA PRO A 127 22.37 -20.06 -10.74
C PRO A 127 22.26 -20.99 -11.95
N GLY A 128 21.75 -22.21 -11.76
CA GLY A 128 21.71 -23.25 -12.80
C GLY A 128 20.51 -23.19 -13.75
N LEU A 129 19.58 -22.27 -13.56
CA LEU A 129 18.37 -22.21 -14.39
C LEU A 129 18.69 -21.77 -15.83
N PRO A 130 17.99 -22.32 -16.84
CA PRO A 130 18.19 -21.96 -18.24
C PRO A 130 17.67 -20.56 -18.56
N ILE A 131 18.12 -20.01 -19.68
CA ILE A 131 17.57 -18.82 -20.33
C ILE A 131 17.04 -19.29 -21.68
N HIS A 132 15.73 -19.16 -21.89
CA HIS A 132 15.06 -19.76 -23.04
C HIS A 132 14.85 -18.80 -24.22
N TYR A 133 14.82 -17.49 -23.95
CA TYR A 133 14.46 -16.47 -24.92
C TYR A 133 15.54 -15.41 -25.05
N THR A 134 15.57 -14.72 -26.20
CA THR A 134 16.52 -13.63 -26.50
C THR A 134 15.92 -12.28 -26.19
N ALA A 135 16.75 -11.22 -26.26
CA ALA A 135 16.31 -9.84 -26.07
C ALA A 135 15.15 -9.46 -27.03
N ASP A 136 15.21 -9.93 -28.28
CA ASP A 136 14.21 -9.60 -29.31
C ASP A 136 12.79 -9.95 -28.89
N HIS A 137 12.59 -11.11 -28.24
CA HIS A 137 11.26 -11.50 -27.74
C HIS A 137 10.68 -10.49 -26.74
N PHE A 138 11.51 -9.97 -25.85
CA PHE A 138 11.10 -8.97 -24.86
C PHE A 138 10.92 -7.59 -25.49
N ILE A 139 11.75 -7.23 -26.48
CA ILE A 139 11.64 -5.98 -27.23
C ILE A 139 10.33 -5.97 -28.02
N ASP A 140 9.99 -7.06 -28.71
CA ASP A 140 8.72 -7.22 -29.43
C ASP A 140 7.53 -7.14 -28.47
N ALA A 141 7.62 -7.75 -27.27
CA ALA A 141 6.60 -7.66 -26.24
C ALA A 141 6.37 -6.21 -25.77
N LEU A 142 7.45 -5.43 -25.58
CA LEU A 142 7.35 -4.00 -25.21
C LEU A 142 6.62 -3.20 -26.29
N HIS A 143 6.94 -3.42 -27.55
CA HIS A 143 6.24 -2.76 -28.67
C HIS A 143 4.76 -3.16 -28.75
N THR A 144 4.46 -4.43 -28.55
CA THR A 144 3.09 -4.98 -28.61
C THR A 144 2.18 -4.40 -27.51
N MET A 145 2.74 -4.04 -26.36
CA MET A 145 1.97 -3.43 -25.26
C MET A 145 1.63 -1.94 -25.47
N LYS A 146 2.36 -1.24 -26.34
CA LYS A 146 2.26 0.22 -26.49
C LYS A 146 0.86 0.76 -26.74
N PRO A 147 -0.01 0.15 -27.57
CA PRO A 147 -1.38 0.64 -27.80
C PRO A 147 -2.29 0.58 -26.56
N PHE A 148 -1.91 -0.19 -25.55
CA PHE A 148 -2.70 -0.45 -24.33
C PHE A 148 -2.15 0.29 -23.11
N ALA A 149 -1.02 0.95 -23.25
CA ALA A 149 -0.27 1.59 -22.17
C ALA A 149 -0.84 2.97 -21.82
N THR A 150 -0.77 3.32 -20.52
CA THR A 150 -0.87 4.72 -20.11
C THR A 150 0.37 5.50 -20.58
N GLU A 151 0.28 6.84 -20.65
CA GLU A 151 1.44 7.69 -20.98
C GLU A 151 2.66 7.44 -20.06
N ASN A 152 2.42 7.02 -18.81
CA ASN A 152 3.44 6.78 -17.81
C ASN A 152 3.53 5.30 -17.42
N LEU A 153 3.40 4.37 -18.39
CA LEU A 153 3.55 2.95 -18.11
C LEU A 153 4.89 2.67 -17.42
N LYS A 154 4.83 2.01 -16.28
CA LYS A 154 6.01 1.61 -15.50
C LYS A 154 6.40 0.17 -15.83
N ILE A 155 7.64 -0.03 -16.27
CA ILE A 155 8.21 -1.36 -16.46
C ILE A 155 9.18 -1.63 -15.32
N THR A 156 8.88 -2.62 -14.49
CA THR A 156 9.76 -3.08 -13.43
C THR A 156 10.56 -4.28 -13.94
N PHE A 157 11.83 -4.04 -14.25
CA PHE A 157 12.78 -5.08 -14.63
C PHE A 157 13.14 -5.91 -13.40
N THR A 158 12.91 -7.22 -13.47
CA THR A 158 13.08 -8.16 -12.36
C THR A 158 13.28 -9.58 -12.88
N GLY A 159 13.05 -10.57 -12.03
CA GLY A 159 13.17 -11.99 -12.35
C GLY A 159 13.89 -12.74 -11.26
N GLY A 160 14.89 -13.55 -11.62
CA GLY A 160 15.93 -13.98 -10.69
C GLY A 160 16.88 -12.80 -10.42
N GLU A 161 17.87 -12.61 -11.26
CA GLU A 161 18.66 -11.38 -11.32
C GLU A 161 18.62 -10.84 -12.74
N PRO A 162 17.97 -9.71 -13.01
CA PRO A 162 17.76 -9.22 -14.38
C PRO A 162 19.08 -8.95 -15.13
N MET A 163 20.14 -8.50 -14.44
CA MET A 163 21.44 -8.26 -15.03
C MET A 163 22.23 -9.53 -15.41
N MET A 164 21.70 -10.72 -15.14
CA MET A 164 22.20 -11.99 -15.67
C MET A 164 21.59 -12.35 -17.03
N PHE A 165 20.60 -11.60 -17.47
CA PHE A 165 20.00 -11.83 -18.78
C PHE A 165 20.92 -11.25 -19.88
N PRO A 166 21.34 -12.06 -20.89
CA PRO A 166 22.08 -11.55 -22.04
C PRO A 166 21.21 -10.58 -22.85
N GLY A 167 21.69 -9.36 -23.04
CA GLY A 167 20.90 -8.32 -23.71
C GLY A 167 20.00 -7.51 -22.76
N PHE A 168 20.26 -7.55 -21.45
CA PHE A 168 19.59 -6.71 -20.46
C PHE A 168 19.58 -5.24 -20.89
N GLU A 169 20.72 -4.70 -21.25
CA GLU A 169 20.89 -3.33 -21.68
C GLU A 169 20.01 -3.00 -22.91
N SER A 170 19.99 -3.88 -23.92
CA SER A 170 19.18 -3.66 -25.16
C SER A 170 17.67 -3.64 -24.87
N VAL A 171 17.17 -4.49 -23.97
CA VAL A 171 15.76 -4.46 -23.59
C VAL A 171 15.40 -3.21 -22.81
N VAL A 172 16.30 -2.71 -21.96
CA VAL A 172 16.12 -1.46 -21.21
C VAL A 172 16.10 -0.26 -22.16
N GLU A 173 17.02 -0.21 -23.13
CA GLU A 173 17.07 0.85 -24.17
C GLU A 173 15.77 0.87 -24.98
N ALA A 174 15.30 -0.28 -25.46
CA ALA A 174 14.03 -0.39 -26.18
C ALA A 174 12.82 0.05 -25.34
N SER A 175 12.80 -0.26 -24.04
CA SER A 175 11.78 0.23 -23.12
C SER A 175 11.80 1.75 -22.99
N THR A 176 12.98 2.35 -22.93
CA THR A 176 13.18 3.82 -22.88
C THR A 176 12.70 4.46 -24.19
N GLU A 177 13.01 3.87 -25.35
CA GLU A 177 12.57 4.32 -26.68
C GLU A 177 11.04 4.23 -26.84
N CYS A 178 10.40 3.26 -26.21
CA CYS A 178 8.94 3.19 -26.12
C CYS A 178 8.33 4.33 -25.28
N GLY A 179 9.15 5.08 -24.53
CA GLY A 179 8.70 6.14 -23.62
C GLY A 179 8.25 5.63 -22.26
N TYR A 180 8.61 4.41 -21.87
CA TYR A 180 8.22 3.82 -20.60
C TYR A 180 9.12 4.29 -19.44
N THR A 181 8.56 4.30 -18.24
CA THR A 181 9.30 4.59 -17.01
C THR A 181 9.90 3.30 -16.45
N ASN A 182 11.23 3.16 -16.52
CA ASN A 182 11.90 1.95 -16.06
C ASN A 182 12.18 1.98 -14.56
N LEU A 183 11.90 0.85 -13.90
CA LEU A 183 12.20 0.55 -12.50
C LEU A 183 13.04 -0.74 -12.45
N LEU A 184 13.99 -0.83 -11.52
CA LEU A 184 14.86 -2.00 -11.37
C LEU A 184 14.70 -2.64 -9.99
N LEU A 185 14.49 -3.96 -9.95
CA LEU A 185 14.63 -4.78 -8.73
C LEU A 185 15.85 -5.69 -8.92
N THR A 186 16.86 -5.55 -8.06
CA THR A 186 18.12 -6.30 -8.16
C THR A 186 18.66 -6.68 -6.79
N ASN A 187 19.48 -7.74 -6.76
CA ASN A 187 20.28 -8.08 -5.59
C ASN A 187 21.54 -7.21 -5.42
N GLY A 188 21.85 -6.36 -6.38
CA GLY A 188 22.93 -5.37 -6.30
C GLY A 188 24.35 -5.91 -6.47
N MET A 189 24.55 -7.19 -6.70
CA MET A 189 25.90 -7.79 -6.79
C MET A 189 26.62 -7.57 -8.11
N LEU A 190 25.89 -7.28 -9.18
CA LEU A 190 26.44 -7.16 -10.55
C LEU A 190 26.64 -5.71 -11.02
N ILE A 191 26.62 -4.76 -10.10
CA ILE A 191 26.75 -3.33 -10.40
C ILE A 191 28.24 -2.96 -10.46
N SER A 192 28.80 -2.88 -11.69
CA SER A 192 30.08 -2.27 -11.98
C SER A 192 29.94 -0.74 -12.05
N PRO A 193 31.05 0.04 -12.10
CA PRO A 193 30.96 1.48 -12.33
C PRO A 193 30.22 1.84 -13.63
N GLU A 194 30.50 1.16 -14.74
CA GLU A 194 29.87 1.38 -16.04
C GLU A 194 28.38 1.05 -16.01
N ARG A 195 28.00 -0.04 -15.35
CA ARG A 195 26.58 -0.39 -15.13
C ARG A 195 25.87 0.62 -14.24
N ALA A 196 26.54 1.18 -13.25
CA ALA A 196 25.94 2.19 -12.39
C ALA A 196 25.56 3.45 -13.18
N GLU A 197 26.43 3.88 -14.10
CA GLU A 197 26.17 5.01 -15.01
C GLU A 197 24.99 4.69 -15.96
N PHE A 198 24.98 3.52 -16.59
CA PHE A 198 23.88 3.07 -17.45
C PHE A 198 22.55 3.04 -16.68
N ILE A 199 22.55 2.44 -15.49
CA ILE A 199 21.34 2.33 -14.64
C ILE A 199 20.86 3.73 -14.22
N ALA A 200 21.76 4.65 -13.85
CA ALA A 200 21.40 6.02 -13.48
C ALA A 200 20.73 6.80 -14.61
N GLN A 201 21.10 6.51 -15.88
CA GLN A 201 20.54 7.15 -17.07
C GLN A 201 19.16 6.59 -17.46
N HIS A 202 18.94 5.29 -17.31
CA HIS A 202 17.76 4.60 -17.85
C HIS A 202 16.67 4.24 -16.83
N PHE A 203 16.95 4.34 -15.52
CA PHE A 203 16.01 3.95 -14.48
C PHE A 203 15.61 5.13 -13.59
N SER A 204 14.31 5.29 -13.41
CA SER A 204 13.75 6.32 -12.52
C SER A 204 13.82 5.95 -11.04
N SER A 205 13.94 4.66 -10.72
CA SER A 205 14.08 4.14 -9.34
C SER A 205 14.68 2.74 -9.33
N ILE A 206 15.58 2.50 -8.39
CA ILE A 206 16.27 1.23 -8.22
C ILE A 206 16.03 0.71 -6.80
N THR A 207 15.52 -0.50 -6.69
CA THR A 207 15.35 -1.18 -5.41
C THR A 207 16.39 -2.29 -5.27
N ILE A 208 17.24 -2.19 -4.25
CA ILE A 208 18.26 -3.17 -3.93
C ILE A 208 17.87 -3.93 -2.68
N SER A 209 18.01 -5.23 -2.74
CA SER A 209 17.70 -6.12 -1.63
C SER A 209 18.86 -6.25 -0.65
N LEU A 210 18.64 -5.89 0.65
CA LEU A 210 19.63 -6.01 1.72
C LEU A 210 18.92 -6.37 3.03
N ASP A 211 19.10 -7.60 3.54
CA ASP A 211 18.30 -8.09 4.67
C ASP A 211 18.95 -7.88 6.05
N GLY A 212 20.10 -7.26 6.12
CA GLY A 212 20.73 -6.96 7.40
C GLY A 212 21.92 -6.02 7.32
N PRO A 213 22.33 -5.43 8.45
CA PRO A 213 23.44 -4.47 8.52
C PRO A 213 24.83 -5.14 8.46
N THR A 214 24.91 -6.45 8.70
CA THR A 214 26.16 -7.23 8.72
C THR A 214 26.10 -8.42 7.78
N GLU A 215 27.27 -8.97 7.43
CA GLU A 215 27.36 -10.19 6.63
C GLU A 215 26.59 -11.35 7.28
N GLU A 216 26.67 -11.51 8.60
CA GLU A 216 26.02 -12.58 9.33
C GLU A 216 24.49 -12.52 9.18
N VAL A 217 23.89 -11.37 9.45
CA VAL A 217 22.43 -11.17 9.38
C VAL A 217 21.94 -11.28 7.93
N HIS A 218 22.65 -10.64 6.97
CA HIS A 218 22.27 -10.69 5.56
C HIS A 218 22.41 -12.10 4.97
N SER A 219 23.47 -12.83 5.33
CA SER A 219 23.75 -14.15 4.77
C SER A 219 22.82 -15.24 5.27
N ALA A 220 22.14 -15.04 6.40
CA ALA A 220 21.16 -15.99 6.92
C ALA A 220 20.06 -16.30 5.89
N THR A 221 19.68 -15.32 5.09
CA THR A 221 18.61 -15.46 4.08
C THR A 221 19.14 -15.46 2.65
N ARG A 222 20.22 -14.70 2.34
CA ARG A 222 20.67 -14.45 0.96
C ARG A 222 21.95 -15.19 0.55
N GLY A 223 22.51 -15.98 1.46
CA GLY A 223 23.77 -16.69 1.23
C GLY A 223 25.02 -15.87 1.58
N ARG A 224 26.15 -16.55 1.73
CA ARG A 224 27.39 -15.97 2.28
C ARG A 224 28.22 -15.22 1.22
N GLY A 225 28.99 -14.23 1.66
CA GLY A 225 30.02 -13.55 0.89
C GLY A 225 29.51 -12.49 -0.08
N ASN A 226 28.27 -12.03 0.07
CA ASN A 226 27.66 -11.07 -0.86
C ASN A 226 27.39 -9.69 -0.25
N HIS A 227 27.24 -9.54 1.06
CA HIS A 227 26.90 -8.28 1.74
C HIS A 227 27.81 -7.10 1.34
N LYS A 228 29.14 -7.30 1.38
CA LYS A 228 30.10 -6.27 0.99
C LYS A 228 29.91 -5.81 -0.48
N ARG A 229 29.64 -6.76 -1.40
CA ARG A 229 29.39 -6.46 -2.83
C ARG A 229 28.10 -5.68 -3.02
N VAL A 230 27.03 -6.04 -2.30
CA VAL A 230 25.75 -5.32 -2.33
C VAL A 230 25.94 -3.89 -1.83
N LEU A 231 26.63 -3.66 -0.71
CA LEU A 231 26.94 -2.32 -0.22
C LEU A 231 27.78 -1.49 -1.22
N GLN A 232 28.72 -2.14 -1.90
CA GLN A 232 29.48 -1.47 -2.97
C GLN A 232 28.59 -1.08 -4.15
N GLY A 233 27.67 -1.96 -4.57
CA GLY A 233 26.68 -1.66 -5.61
C GLY A 233 25.78 -0.48 -5.25
N ILE A 234 25.28 -0.43 -4.01
CA ILE A 234 24.47 0.68 -3.49
C ILE A 234 25.26 2.00 -3.58
N ARG A 235 26.51 2.01 -3.12
CA ARG A 235 27.36 3.22 -3.15
C ARG A 235 27.63 3.69 -4.58
N ARG A 236 28.00 2.78 -5.51
CA ARG A 236 28.22 3.12 -6.92
C ARG A 236 27.02 3.76 -7.57
N LEU A 237 25.81 3.24 -7.31
CA LEU A 237 24.59 3.85 -7.83
C LEU A 237 24.29 5.21 -7.20
N ALA A 238 24.49 5.36 -5.89
CA ALA A 238 24.31 6.64 -5.21
C ALA A 238 25.31 7.68 -5.73
N ASP A 239 26.58 7.29 -5.93
CA ASP A 239 27.64 8.16 -6.48
C ASP A 239 27.35 8.55 -7.94
N ALA A 240 26.71 7.67 -8.73
CA ALA A 240 26.22 7.96 -10.08
C ALA A 240 24.92 8.81 -10.10
N GLY A 241 24.39 9.24 -8.95
CA GLY A 241 23.19 10.06 -8.86
C GLY A 241 21.87 9.29 -9.05
N ALA A 242 21.89 7.96 -9.05
CA ALA A 242 20.70 7.13 -9.19
C ALA A 242 19.79 7.19 -7.96
N LYS A 243 18.48 7.12 -8.16
CA LYS A 243 17.49 7.06 -7.07
C LYS A 243 17.40 5.64 -6.51
N VAL A 244 18.22 5.35 -5.52
CA VAL A 244 18.33 4.04 -4.90
C VAL A 244 17.44 3.94 -3.66
N HIS A 245 16.73 2.82 -3.53
CA HIS A 245 16.01 2.39 -2.33
C HIS A 245 16.55 1.02 -1.91
N VAL A 246 16.69 0.81 -0.61
CA VAL A 246 16.98 -0.51 -0.07
C VAL A 246 15.68 -1.15 0.41
N LYS A 247 15.48 -2.43 0.06
CA LYS A 247 14.36 -3.23 0.54
C LYS A 247 14.86 -4.37 1.41
N VAL A 248 14.33 -4.44 2.63
CA VAL A 248 14.58 -5.50 3.61
C VAL A 248 13.38 -6.43 3.64
N THR A 249 13.59 -7.71 3.43
CA THR A 249 12.58 -8.73 3.71
C THR A 249 12.71 -9.14 5.17
N VAL A 250 11.69 -8.80 5.97
CA VAL A 250 11.72 -8.98 7.43
C VAL A 250 11.30 -10.39 7.81
N SER A 251 12.14 -11.04 8.61
CA SER A 251 11.91 -12.31 9.28
C SER A 251 12.18 -12.16 10.78
N PRO A 252 11.81 -13.13 11.62
CA PRO A 252 12.19 -13.11 13.04
C PRO A 252 13.68 -12.96 13.28
N ASP A 253 14.51 -13.53 12.42
CA ASP A 253 15.98 -13.53 12.56
C ASP A 253 16.61 -12.16 12.37
N ASN A 254 16.08 -11.34 11.44
CA ASN A 254 16.63 -10.01 11.16
C ASN A 254 15.84 -8.86 11.79
N LEU A 255 14.64 -9.12 12.32
CA LEU A 255 13.81 -8.10 12.98
C LEU A 255 14.58 -7.30 14.06
N PRO A 256 15.40 -7.91 14.95
CA PRO A 256 16.15 -7.18 15.96
C PRO A 256 17.22 -6.21 15.41
N TYR A 257 17.53 -6.30 14.12
CA TYR A 257 18.60 -5.52 13.46
C TYR A 257 18.07 -4.50 12.46
N CYS A 258 16.75 -4.41 12.27
CA CYS A 258 16.14 -3.56 11.26
C CYS A 258 16.48 -2.07 11.45
N ASP A 259 16.53 -1.57 12.67
CA ASP A 259 16.90 -0.18 13.01
C ASP A 259 18.36 0.17 12.68
N GLN A 260 19.21 -0.83 12.47
CA GLN A 260 20.64 -0.66 12.18
C GLN A 260 20.96 -0.62 10.68
N VAL A 261 20.02 -1.06 9.81
CA VAL A 261 20.28 -1.16 8.36
C VAL A 261 20.66 0.20 7.76
N ALA A 262 19.99 1.27 8.18
CA ALA A 262 20.29 2.60 7.67
C ALA A 262 21.70 3.10 8.01
N LYS A 263 22.32 2.58 9.09
CA LYS A 263 23.66 3.03 9.55
C LYS A 263 24.80 2.58 8.61
N VAL A 264 24.55 1.58 7.77
CA VAL A 264 25.57 1.05 6.83
C VAL A 264 25.42 1.59 5.41
N LEU A 265 24.40 2.43 5.18
CA LEU A 265 24.01 3.00 3.89
C LEU A 265 24.34 4.49 3.80
N PRO A 266 24.52 5.05 2.59
CA PRO A 266 24.56 6.51 2.39
C PRO A 266 23.27 7.16 2.93
N ASP A 267 23.36 8.37 3.48
CA ASP A 267 22.23 9.06 4.11
C ASP A 267 21.07 9.37 3.16
N THR A 268 21.37 9.45 1.88
CA THR A 268 20.39 9.70 0.81
C THR A 268 19.57 8.46 0.43
N VAL A 269 19.90 7.26 0.95
CA VAL A 269 19.27 6.00 0.56
C VAL A 269 18.18 5.62 1.58
N PRO A 270 16.90 5.69 1.21
CA PRO A 270 15.80 5.24 2.06
C PRO A 270 15.72 3.72 2.13
N VAL A 271 15.17 3.23 3.24
CA VAL A 271 15.01 1.80 3.51
C VAL A 271 13.54 1.46 3.71
N GLN A 272 13.08 0.44 2.99
CA GLN A 272 11.72 -0.08 3.09
C GLN A 272 11.74 -1.51 3.63
N PHE A 273 10.88 -1.78 4.60
CA PHE A 273 10.73 -3.07 5.24
C PHE A 273 9.43 -3.74 4.80
N THR A 274 9.53 -4.98 4.34
CA THR A 274 8.38 -5.77 3.89
C THR A 274 8.41 -7.12 4.60
N PRO A 275 7.30 -7.64 5.13
CA PRO A 275 7.32 -8.93 5.80
C PRO A 275 7.60 -10.04 4.79
N MET A 276 8.29 -11.09 5.22
CA MET A 276 8.47 -12.31 4.45
C MET A 276 7.10 -12.94 4.17
N MET A 277 6.92 -13.46 2.96
CA MET A 277 5.67 -14.09 2.54
C MET A 277 5.86 -15.60 2.33
N PRO A 278 4.84 -16.43 2.61
CA PRO A 278 4.91 -17.89 2.45
C PRO A 278 4.78 -18.33 0.98
N MET A 279 5.72 -17.90 0.13
CA MET A 279 5.70 -18.17 -1.31
C MET A 279 7.00 -18.80 -1.79
N GLY A 280 6.95 -19.69 -2.79
CA GLY A 280 8.11 -20.39 -3.31
C GLY A 280 8.87 -21.08 -2.19
N ARG A 281 10.21 -20.94 -2.15
CA ARG A 281 11.02 -21.50 -1.04
C ARG A 281 10.63 -20.98 0.35
N GLY A 282 10.01 -19.78 0.43
CA GLY A 282 9.48 -19.27 1.68
C GLY A 282 8.34 -20.10 2.28
N GLN A 283 7.69 -20.98 1.52
CA GLN A 283 6.65 -21.89 2.04
C GLN A 283 7.20 -22.87 3.07
N GLU A 284 8.44 -23.27 2.94
CA GLU A 284 9.10 -24.20 3.88
C GLU A 284 9.41 -23.54 5.24
N LEU A 285 9.36 -22.19 5.29
CA LEU A 285 9.68 -21.37 6.46
C LEU A 285 8.42 -20.96 7.26
N HIS A 286 7.36 -21.73 7.18
CA HIS A 286 6.03 -21.39 7.75
C HIS A 286 6.01 -20.96 9.22
N ARG A 287 7.00 -21.35 10.01
CA ARG A 287 7.09 -21.06 11.46
C ARG A 287 7.83 -19.77 11.76
N ASP A 288 8.45 -19.15 10.74
CA ASP A 288 9.40 -18.06 10.90
C ASP A 288 8.88 -16.73 10.33
N PHE A 289 7.56 -16.53 10.34
CA PHE A 289 6.95 -15.25 9.94
C PHE A 289 6.68 -14.39 11.15
N ILE A 290 7.00 -13.10 11.03
CA ILE A 290 6.61 -12.11 12.02
C ILE A 290 5.08 -12.00 12.09
N ASP A 291 4.54 -11.73 13.26
CA ASP A 291 3.12 -11.48 13.45
C ASP A 291 2.74 -10.01 13.18
N ASN A 292 1.45 -9.70 13.28
CA ASN A 292 0.94 -8.34 13.07
C ASN A 292 1.52 -7.35 14.06
N ASP A 293 1.60 -7.71 15.35
CA ASP A 293 2.01 -6.80 16.41
C ASP A 293 3.50 -6.47 16.31
N ALA A 294 4.35 -7.46 16.01
CA ALA A 294 5.76 -7.26 15.74
C ALA A 294 5.97 -6.32 14.55
N PHE A 295 5.19 -6.47 13.48
CA PHE A 295 5.34 -5.62 12.29
C PHE A 295 4.77 -4.20 12.51
N VAL A 296 3.68 -4.06 13.28
CA VAL A 296 3.18 -2.75 13.76
C VAL A 296 4.23 -2.08 14.65
N GLY A 297 4.82 -2.82 15.58
CA GLY A 297 5.87 -2.35 16.45
C GLY A 297 7.08 -1.83 15.66
N LEU A 298 7.53 -2.59 14.66
CA LEU A 298 8.59 -2.15 13.75
C LEU A 298 8.21 -0.85 13.03
N ASN A 299 7.03 -0.76 12.42
CA ASN A 299 6.58 0.44 11.72
C ASN A 299 6.61 1.68 12.62
N ARG A 300 6.08 1.57 13.82
CA ARG A 300 6.07 2.68 14.81
C ARG A 300 7.45 3.05 15.31
N GLY A 301 8.33 2.06 15.54
CA GLY A 301 9.71 2.26 15.93
C GLY A 301 10.52 3.02 14.88
N LEU A 302 10.39 2.63 13.62
CA LEU A 302 11.08 3.25 12.48
C LEU A 302 10.64 4.70 12.25
N ALA A 303 9.35 4.97 12.37
CA ALA A 303 8.80 6.32 12.18
C ALA A 303 9.40 7.34 13.17
N ARG A 304 9.78 6.90 14.38
CA ARG A 304 10.43 7.75 15.41
C ARG A 304 11.92 7.95 15.20
N ALA A 305 12.60 6.91 14.71
CA ALA A 305 14.05 6.85 14.74
C ALA A 305 14.75 7.57 13.59
N THR A 306 14.04 7.94 12.48
CA THR A 306 14.74 8.20 11.22
C THR A 306 14.17 9.30 10.33
N ASP A 307 13.35 10.22 10.83
CA ASP A 307 12.77 11.32 10.03
C ASP A 307 12.18 10.87 8.68
N GLY A 308 11.57 9.67 8.64
CA GLY A 308 10.96 9.11 7.43
C GLY A 308 11.92 8.39 6.46
N ARG A 309 13.22 8.31 6.78
CA ARG A 309 14.20 7.56 5.95
C ARG A 309 13.94 6.05 5.94
N MET A 310 13.40 5.52 7.04
CA MET A 310 13.00 4.12 7.15
C MET A 310 11.48 4.00 7.29
N SER A 311 10.87 3.12 6.52
CA SER A 311 9.43 2.88 6.55
C SER A 311 9.10 1.42 6.27
N THR A 312 7.96 0.96 6.77
CA THR A 312 7.42 -0.33 6.32
C THR A 312 6.65 -0.13 5.00
N SER A 313 6.72 -1.12 4.12
CA SER A 313 6.08 -1.10 2.81
C SER A 313 5.35 -2.42 2.57
N TYR A 314 4.17 -2.54 3.17
CA TYR A 314 3.26 -3.65 2.89
C TYR A 314 1.86 -3.09 2.67
N MET A 315 1.35 -3.20 1.45
CA MET A 315 0.03 -2.70 1.05
C MET A 315 -0.22 -1.27 1.53
N PRO A 316 0.55 -0.27 1.05
CA PRO A 316 0.23 1.13 1.33
C PRO A 316 -1.21 1.38 0.90
N GLY A 317 -1.98 2.08 1.74
CA GLY A 317 -3.41 2.29 1.56
C GLY A 317 -3.72 2.75 0.14
N HIS A 318 -4.33 1.87 -0.63
CA HIS A 318 -4.86 2.21 -1.93
C HIS A 318 -6.28 2.68 -1.70
N ARG A 319 -6.62 3.89 -2.12
CA ARG A 319 -8.02 4.32 -2.24
C ARG A 319 -8.66 3.51 -3.37
N SER A 320 -8.83 2.23 -3.15
CA SER A 320 -9.28 1.29 -4.16
C SER A 320 -10.20 0.25 -3.58
N ARG A 321 -11.26 -0.02 -4.31
CA ARG A 321 -12.23 -1.08 -4.05
C ARG A 321 -11.65 -2.48 -4.28
N ARG A 322 -10.56 -2.61 -5.03
CA ARG A 322 -10.03 -3.91 -5.46
C ARG A 322 -8.52 -3.91 -5.60
N CYS A 323 -7.93 -5.11 -5.60
CA CYS A 323 -6.56 -5.30 -6.05
C CYS A 323 -6.44 -4.93 -7.54
N HIS A 324 -5.37 -4.23 -7.92
CA HIS A 324 -5.13 -3.79 -9.30
C HIS A 324 -4.54 -4.87 -10.21
N ALA A 325 -4.26 -6.07 -9.68
CA ALA A 325 -3.76 -7.20 -10.44
C ALA A 325 -4.72 -7.57 -11.60
N GLY A 326 -4.19 -7.67 -12.81
CA GLY A 326 -4.96 -7.92 -14.03
C GLY A 326 -5.74 -6.70 -14.55
N LEU A 327 -5.98 -5.67 -13.73
CA LEU A 327 -6.74 -4.48 -14.13
C LEU A 327 -5.83 -3.40 -14.72
N PHE A 328 -4.82 -2.95 -13.96
CA PHE A 328 -3.85 -1.94 -14.37
C PHE A 328 -2.42 -2.47 -14.33
N ASN A 329 -2.20 -3.59 -13.68
CA ASN A 329 -0.91 -4.23 -13.50
C ASN A 329 -0.94 -5.65 -14.03
N ILE A 330 0.13 -6.07 -14.68
CA ILE A 330 0.38 -7.45 -15.07
C ILE A 330 1.83 -7.84 -14.75
N SER A 331 2.13 -9.11 -14.91
CA SER A 331 3.49 -9.62 -14.89
C SER A 331 3.75 -10.53 -16.08
N ILE A 332 4.92 -10.40 -16.70
CA ILE A 332 5.39 -11.23 -17.79
C ILE A 332 6.56 -12.05 -17.27
N ALA A 333 6.43 -13.36 -17.31
CA ALA A 333 7.48 -14.30 -16.94
C ALA A 333 8.58 -14.38 -18.01
N ASP A 334 9.71 -14.94 -17.64
CA ASP A 334 10.84 -15.23 -18.54
C ASP A 334 10.52 -16.22 -19.68
N THR A 335 9.35 -16.88 -19.61
CA THR A 335 8.76 -17.73 -20.66
C THR A 335 7.81 -16.99 -21.59
N GLY A 336 7.56 -15.69 -21.37
CA GLY A 336 6.53 -14.91 -22.06
C GLY A 336 5.11 -15.10 -21.51
N ASP A 337 4.93 -15.97 -20.53
CA ASP A 337 3.64 -16.17 -19.88
C ASP A 337 3.20 -14.93 -19.11
N VAL A 338 1.96 -14.52 -19.30
CA VAL A 338 1.36 -13.34 -18.69
C VAL A 338 0.51 -13.74 -17.50
N TYR A 339 0.70 -13.03 -16.39
CA TYR A 339 -0.02 -13.24 -15.13
C TYR A 339 -0.61 -11.92 -14.61
N PRO A 340 -1.66 -11.94 -13.78
CA PRO A 340 -2.26 -10.73 -13.21
C PRO A 340 -1.29 -9.93 -12.32
N CYS A 341 -0.34 -10.60 -11.64
CA CYS A 341 0.62 -10.00 -10.74
C CYS A 341 1.89 -10.86 -10.64
N HIS A 342 3.03 -10.24 -10.33
CA HIS A 342 4.30 -10.94 -10.15
C HIS A 342 4.31 -11.99 -9.02
N LEU A 343 3.31 -11.96 -8.13
CA LEU A 343 3.13 -12.93 -7.07
C LEU A 343 2.14 -14.06 -7.42
N PHE A 344 1.56 -14.05 -8.64
CA PHE A 344 0.60 -15.04 -9.12
C PHE A 344 1.13 -15.87 -10.30
N HIS A 345 2.39 -16.24 -10.30
CA HIS A 345 3.03 -17.03 -11.33
C HIS A 345 2.75 -18.54 -11.16
N GLN A 346 1.48 -18.91 -11.13
CA GLN A 346 1.00 -20.30 -11.08
C GLN A 346 0.09 -20.55 -12.29
N ASP A 347 0.12 -21.75 -12.84
CA ASP A 347 -0.58 -22.10 -14.08
C ASP A 347 -2.06 -21.74 -14.09
N GLN A 348 -2.73 -21.86 -12.94
CA GLN A 348 -4.15 -21.52 -12.80
C GLN A 348 -4.45 -20.03 -12.98
N PHE A 349 -3.45 -19.14 -12.86
CA PHE A 349 -3.57 -17.69 -13.04
C PHE A 349 -2.94 -17.19 -14.34
N LYS A 350 -2.44 -18.07 -15.19
CA LYS A 350 -1.86 -17.72 -16.47
C LYS A 350 -2.95 -17.18 -17.40
N LEU A 351 -2.77 -15.95 -17.88
CA LEU A 351 -3.71 -15.24 -18.74
C LEU A 351 -3.49 -15.55 -20.23
N GLY A 352 -2.28 -15.94 -20.62
CA GLY A 352 -1.84 -16.22 -21.96
C GLY A 352 -0.33 -16.14 -22.07
N ASN A 353 0.20 -16.07 -23.32
CA ASN A 353 1.63 -15.92 -23.59
C ASN A 353 1.87 -14.84 -24.64
N ILE A 354 2.59 -13.76 -24.26
CA ILE A 354 2.79 -12.58 -25.11
C ILE A 354 3.71 -12.86 -26.32
N PHE A 355 4.53 -13.90 -26.27
CA PHE A 355 5.40 -14.27 -27.39
C PHE A 355 4.67 -15.04 -28.49
N THR A 356 3.45 -15.51 -28.21
CA THR A 356 2.68 -16.36 -29.15
C THR A 356 1.26 -15.87 -29.42
N GLN A 357 0.77 -14.87 -28.66
CA GLN A 357 -0.61 -14.36 -28.75
C GLN A 357 -0.64 -12.84 -28.79
N PRO A 358 -1.60 -12.22 -29.49
CA PRO A 358 -1.82 -10.78 -29.43
C PRO A 358 -2.10 -10.30 -28.01
N PHE A 359 -1.38 -9.29 -27.54
CA PHE A 359 -1.50 -8.80 -26.15
C PHE A 359 -2.92 -8.36 -25.78
N GLY A 360 -3.65 -7.72 -26.72
CA GLY A 360 -5.04 -7.31 -26.48
C GLY A 360 -5.98 -8.48 -26.15
N GLU A 361 -5.77 -9.66 -26.76
CA GLU A 361 -6.55 -10.86 -26.46
C GLU A 361 -6.25 -11.40 -25.05
N ILE A 362 -5.01 -11.24 -24.58
CA ILE A 362 -4.59 -11.61 -23.21
C ILE A 362 -5.19 -10.63 -22.20
N PHE A 363 -4.96 -9.33 -22.41
CA PHE A 363 -5.29 -8.29 -21.44
C PHE A 363 -6.79 -8.07 -21.29
N PHE A 364 -7.56 -8.11 -22.38
CA PHE A 364 -9.02 -7.99 -22.36
C PHE A 364 -9.75 -9.34 -22.46
N GLY A 365 -9.02 -10.44 -22.42
CA GLY A 365 -9.57 -11.80 -22.51
C GLY A 365 -10.50 -12.15 -21.35
N GLU A 366 -11.37 -13.15 -21.58
CA GLU A 366 -12.36 -13.59 -20.60
C GLU A 366 -11.71 -14.09 -19.30
N GLN A 367 -10.55 -14.74 -19.39
CA GLN A 367 -9.82 -15.24 -18.23
C GLN A 367 -9.38 -14.10 -17.31
N ASN A 368 -8.80 -13.02 -17.87
CA ASN A 368 -8.40 -11.85 -17.08
C ASN A 368 -9.63 -11.12 -16.54
N ARG A 369 -10.69 -10.98 -17.34
CA ARG A 369 -11.95 -10.37 -16.93
C ARG A 369 -12.58 -11.10 -15.74
N SER A 370 -12.62 -12.41 -15.80
CA SER A 370 -13.12 -13.27 -14.72
C SER A 370 -12.29 -13.08 -13.43
N TYR A 371 -10.95 -13.09 -13.57
CA TYR A 371 -10.05 -12.86 -12.46
C TYR A 371 -10.28 -11.49 -11.79
N VAL A 372 -10.32 -10.41 -12.57
CA VAL A 372 -10.50 -9.04 -12.06
C VAL A 372 -11.83 -8.87 -11.30
N LYS A 373 -12.91 -9.53 -11.75
CA LYS A 373 -14.20 -9.51 -11.03
C LYS A 373 -14.09 -10.08 -9.62
N THR A 374 -13.26 -11.10 -9.42
CA THR A 374 -13.07 -11.73 -8.12
C THR A 374 -12.15 -10.94 -7.18
N MET A 375 -11.47 -9.90 -7.68
CA MET A 375 -10.55 -9.07 -6.88
C MET A 375 -11.26 -7.95 -6.10
N ASP A 376 -12.54 -7.73 -6.34
CA ASP A 376 -13.34 -6.74 -5.61
C ASP A 376 -13.45 -7.11 -4.13
N VAL A 377 -13.27 -6.13 -3.23
CA VAL A 377 -13.35 -6.36 -1.79
C VAL A 377 -14.74 -6.80 -1.33
N GLU A 378 -15.79 -6.39 -2.03
CA GLU A 378 -17.17 -6.80 -1.74
C GLU A 378 -17.50 -8.22 -2.25
N ALA A 379 -16.70 -8.76 -3.20
CA ALA A 379 -16.78 -10.15 -3.63
C ALA A 379 -15.99 -11.10 -2.71
N ASN A 380 -15.31 -10.58 -1.71
CA ASN A 380 -14.52 -11.35 -0.75
C ASN A 380 -15.38 -11.97 0.37
N ASN A 381 -14.72 -12.30 1.48
CA ASN A 381 -15.34 -12.81 2.69
C ASN A 381 -16.12 -11.71 3.46
N ASP A 382 -16.95 -12.12 4.41
CA ASP A 382 -17.82 -11.21 5.17
C ASP A 382 -17.04 -10.23 6.05
N ILE A 383 -15.86 -10.61 6.55
CA ILE A 383 -14.98 -9.73 7.35
C ILE A 383 -14.52 -8.53 6.52
N CYS A 384 -14.03 -8.77 5.29
CA CYS A 384 -13.62 -7.70 4.40
C CYS A 384 -14.83 -6.86 3.95
N ARG A 385 -15.97 -7.50 3.68
CA ARG A 385 -17.20 -6.84 3.22
C ARG A 385 -17.75 -5.86 4.26
N SER A 386 -17.65 -6.20 5.55
CA SER A 386 -18.11 -5.36 6.67
C SER A 386 -17.03 -4.40 7.21
N CYS A 387 -15.81 -4.44 6.70
CA CYS A 387 -14.70 -3.65 7.23
C CYS A 387 -14.82 -2.17 6.87
N GLU A 388 -14.65 -1.30 7.86
CA GLU A 388 -14.73 0.16 7.71
C GLU A 388 -13.67 0.78 6.80
N VAL A 389 -12.50 0.13 6.66
CA VAL A 389 -11.40 0.58 5.79
C VAL A 389 -11.32 -0.20 4.47
N ARG A 390 -12.37 -0.95 4.11
CA ARG A 390 -12.33 -1.84 2.94
C ARG A 390 -11.97 -1.12 1.62
N PHE A 391 -12.47 0.09 1.43
CA PHE A 391 -12.20 0.89 0.23
C PHE A 391 -10.88 1.67 0.28
N LEU A 392 -10.17 1.61 1.39
CA LEU A 392 -8.81 2.10 1.56
C LEU A 392 -7.79 0.96 1.46
N CYS A 393 -8.21 -0.26 1.83
CA CYS A 393 -7.38 -1.48 1.84
C CYS A 393 -7.50 -2.29 0.54
N GLY A 394 -8.69 -2.38 -0.08
CA GLY A 394 -8.94 -3.24 -1.25
C GLY A 394 -8.90 -4.75 -0.94
N GLY A 395 -8.93 -5.13 0.35
CA GLY A 395 -8.94 -6.53 0.80
C GLY A 395 -7.57 -7.18 0.97
N GLY A 396 -6.50 -6.40 1.15
CA GLY A 396 -5.14 -6.90 1.38
C GLY A 396 -4.46 -7.47 0.13
N CYS A 397 -3.31 -8.14 0.33
CA CYS A 397 -2.58 -8.81 -0.74
C CYS A 397 -3.18 -10.19 -1.04
N LYS A 398 -3.83 -10.32 -2.18
CA LYS A 398 -4.50 -11.56 -2.60
C LYS A 398 -3.54 -12.75 -2.75
N ALA A 399 -2.33 -12.49 -3.23
CA ALA A 399 -1.31 -13.54 -3.35
C ALA A 399 -0.84 -14.01 -1.97
N ASN A 400 -0.57 -13.08 -1.02
CA ASN A 400 -0.21 -13.48 0.35
C ASN A 400 -1.34 -14.27 1.02
N THR A 401 -2.60 -13.85 0.81
CA THR A 401 -3.78 -14.56 1.33
C THR A 401 -3.86 -15.98 0.77
N LEU A 402 -3.73 -16.14 -0.57
CA LEU A 402 -3.71 -17.45 -1.22
C LEU A 402 -2.67 -18.38 -0.61
N HIS A 403 -1.43 -17.93 -0.50
CA HIS A 403 -0.34 -18.75 0.00
C HIS A 403 -0.40 -19.01 1.51
N SER A 404 -1.06 -18.14 2.27
CA SER A 404 -1.22 -18.31 3.72
C SER A 404 -2.35 -19.25 4.10
N ILE A 405 -3.47 -19.23 3.37
CA ILE A 405 -4.69 -19.96 3.73
C ILE A 405 -5.34 -20.76 2.59
N GLY A 406 -4.74 -20.76 1.39
CA GLY A 406 -5.24 -21.53 0.24
C GLY A 406 -6.38 -20.88 -0.56
N ASP A 407 -6.91 -19.74 -0.13
CA ASP A 407 -7.95 -18.99 -0.86
C ASP A 407 -7.63 -17.49 -0.89
N TYR A 408 -7.41 -16.92 -2.07
CA TYR A 408 -7.11 -15.51 -2.25
C TYR A 408 -8.25 -14.54 -1.88
N ARG A 409 -9.48 -15.05 -1.70
CA ARG A 409 -10.64 -14.27 -1.22
C ARG A 409 -10.72 -14.18 0.29
N GLY A 410 -9.86 -14.88 1.00
CA GLY A 410 -9.80 -14.85 2.46
C GLY A 410 -9.28 -13.52 3.03
N VAL A 411 -9.03 -13.52 4.33
CA VAL A 411 -8.45 -12.38 5.05
C VAL A 411 -6.93 -12.46 5.00
N ASP A 412 -6.28 -11.37 4.60
CA ASP A 412 -4.81 -11.26 4.62
C ASP A 412 -4.27 -11.47 6.04
N ARG A 413 -3.21 -12.27 6.17
CA ARG A 413 -2.59 -12.53 7.48
C ARG A 413 -2.10 -11.27 8.19
N TYR A 414 -1.76 -10.22 7.42
CA TYR A 414 -1.34 -8.91 7.95
C TYR A 414 -2.49 -7.90 7.99
N CYS A 415 -3.74 -8.37 8.05
CA CYS A 415 -4.93 -7.50 8.12
C CYS A 415 -4.88 -6.53 9.30
N GLY A 416 -4.45 -6.99 10.49
CA GLY A 416 -4.28 -6.15 11.68
C GLY A 416 -3.29 -5.02 11.43
N TYR A 417 -2.12 -5.34 10.87
CA TYR A 417 -1.12 -4.34 10.49
C TYR A 417 -1.68 -3.33 9.47
N ILE A 418 -2.34 -3.80 8.40
CA ILE A 418 -2.91 -2.95 7.35
C ILE A 418 -3.92 -1.96 7.93
N LYS A 419 -4.86 -2.44 8.75
CA LYS A 419 -5.88 -1.60 9.40
C LYS A 419 -5.24 -0.53 10.30
N THR A 420 -4.28 -0.93 11.12
CA THR A 420 -3.56 -0.03 12.02
C THR A 420 -2.80 1.03 11.23
N THR A 421 -2.05 0.63 10.21
CA THR A 421 -1.26 1.56 9.40
C THR A 421 -2.14 2.55 8.64
N ILE A 422 -3.22 2.09 8.02
CA ILE A 422 -4.19 2.98 7.35
C ILE A 422 -4.74 3.99 8.36
N THR A 423 -5.20 3.54 9.53
CA THR A 423 -5.76 4.42 10.56
C THR A 423 -4.71 5.43 11.04
N ASP A 424 -3.47 5.00 11.28
CA ASP A 424 -2.36 5.86 11.66
C ASP A 424 -2.06 6.92 10.59
N ASP A 425 -2.06 6.54 9.31
CA ASP A 425 -1.81 7.45 8.19
C ASP A 425 -2.94 8.47 8.01
N LEU A 426 -4.18 8.07 8.23
CA LEU A 426 -5.32 8.99 8.18
C LEU A 426 -5.20 10.06 9.28
N PHE A 427 -4.85 9.70 10.50
CA PHE A 427 -4.59 10.67 11.57
C PHE A 427 -3.40 11.58 11.25
N ARG A 428 -2.27 11.03 10.78
CA ARG A 428 -1.10 11.82 10.39
C ARG A 428 -1.40 12.79 9.25
N SER A 429 -2.21 12.39 8.27
CA SER A 429 -2.59 13.26 7.15
C SER A 429 -3.33 14.52 7.58
N CYS A 430 -3.91 14.50 8.78
CA CYS A 430 -4.59 15.62 9.42
C CYS A 430 -3.74 16.31 10.50
N GLY A 431 -2.43 16.08 10.55
CA GLY A 431 -1.52 16.72 11.50
C GLY A 431 -1.56 16.14 12.92
N VAL A 432 -2.29 15.04 13.14
CA VAL A 432 -2.36 14.38 14.44
C VAL A 432 -1.12 13.51 14.65
N ALA A 433 -0.36 13.77 15.71
CA ALA A 433 0.76 12.94 16.09
C ALA A 433 0.29 11.52 16.46
N VAL A 434 0.89 10.52 15.82
CA VAL A 434 0.63 9.13 16.11
C VAL A 434 1.70 8.64 17.06
N GLU A 435 1.53 8.94 18.34
CA GLU A 435 2.35 8.32 19.40
C GLU A 435 1.79 6.93 19.72
N PRO A 436 2.64 5.96 20.04
CA PRO A 436 2.15 4.72 20.58
C PRO A 436 1.69 4.99 22.02
N VAL A 437 0.43 4.73 22.24
CA VAL A 437 -0.10 4.66 23.60
C VAL A 437 0.04 3.20 24.01
N ASP A 438 1.00 2.90 24.87
CA ASP A 438 1.11 1.59 25.50
C ASP A 438 -0.22 1.30 26.22
N GLY A 439 -0.92 0.24 25.81
CA GLY A 439 -2.08 -0.27 26.51
C GLY A 439 -3.45 0.38 26.19
N MET A 440 -3.58 1.24 25.18
CA MET A 440 -4.90 1.76 24.79
C MET A 440 -5.55 0.84 23.76
N GLU A 441 -6.60 0.16 24.16
CA GLU A 441 -7.58 -0.42 23.25
C GLU A 441 -8.27 0.69 22.44
N VAL A 442 -8.36 0.51 21.15
CA VAL A 442 -9.10 1.44 20.27
C VAL A 442 -10.58 1.16 20.49
N GLU A 443 -11.25 1.96 21.32
CA GLU A 443 -12.69 1.89 21.46
C GLU A 443 -13.37 2.23 20.14
N THR A 444 -14.17 1.33 19.67
CA THR A 444 -15.01 1.52 18.49
C THR A 444 -16.40 1.91 18.98
N LEU A 445 -16.82 3.14 18.70
CA LEU A 445 -18.22 3.51 18.87
C LEU A 445 -19.00 2.88 17.72
N THR A 446 -19.65 1.75 17.97
CA THR A 446 -20.59 1.11 17.05
C THR A 446 -22.00 1.33 17.60
N GLY A 447 -22.87 1.91 16.79
CA GLY A 447 -24.27 2.10 17.12
C GLY A 447 -24.69 3.56 17.30
N ARG A 448 -25.93 3.87 16.91
CA ARG A 448 -26.59 5.11 17.28
C ARG A 448 -26.69 5.17 18.80
N PRO A 449 -26.54 6.34 19.42
CA PRO A 449 -26.85 6.47 20.83
C PRO A 449 -28.34 6.18 21.02
N GLU A 450 -28.72 4.95 21.30
CA GLU A 450 -30.00 4.67 21.98
C GLU A 450 -29.89 5.31 23.35
N SER A 451 -30.86 6.11 23.71
CA SER A 451 -31.26 6.75 24.96
C SER A 451 -30.54 6.48 26.31
N THR A 452 -29.31 5.94 26.30
CA THR A 452 -28.50 5.68 27.49
C THR A 452 -27.34 6.68 27.64
N PHE A 453 -27.63 7.98 27.48
CA PHE A 453 -26.70 9.07 27.87
C PHE A 453 -26.64 9.28 29.41
N LEU A 454 -27.07 8.31 30.21
CA LEU A 454 -26.98 8.34 31.67
C LEU A 454 -25.66 7.76 32.15
N GLY A 455 -24.52 8.41 31.84
CA GLY A 455 -23.20 7.93 32.31
C GLY A 455 -22.03 8.86 32.01
N MET A 456 -22.27 10.14 31.69
CA MET A 456 -21.17 11.09 31.58
C MET A 456 -20.65 11.47 32.97
N PRO A 457 -19.30 11.36 33.21
CA PRO A 457 -18.74 11.98 34.41
C PRO A 457 -18.92 13.51 34.32
N SER A 458 -19.44 14.11 35.37
CA SER A 458 -19.61 15.57 35.51
C SER A 458 -18.23 16.24 35.29
N MET A 459 -18.06 16.95 34.19
CA MET A 459 -16.91 17.85 34.02
C MET A 459 -17.10 19.05 34.98
N ALA A 460 -16.46 18.95 36.16
CA ALA A 460 -16.26 20.10 37.00
C ALA A 460 -15.49 21.18 36.23
N SER A 461 -16.09 22.33 36.06
CA SER A 461 -15.52 23.52 35.44
C SER A 461 -14.16 23.87 36.04
N LYS A 462 -13.08 23.79 35.24
CA LYS A 462 -11.91 24.60 35.41
C LYS A 462 -11.85 25.60 34.29
N SER A 463 -12.38 26.79 34.56
CA SER A 463 -12.21 27.99 33.75
C SER A 463 -10.75 28.43 33.82
N THR A 464 -10.01 28.27 32.73
CA THR A 464 -8.91 29.17 32.38
C THR A 464 -8.98 29.35 30.86
N GLY A 465 -9.23 30.61 30.48
CA GLY A 465 -9.50 31.01 29.12
C GLY A 465 -8.32 30.82 28.17
N THR A 466 -8.68 30.43 26.98
CA THR A 466 -8.24 30.99 25.70
C THR A 466 -9.10 30.30 24.64
N GLY A 467 -9.69 31.07 23.75
CA GLY A 467 -10.63 30.61 22.72
C GLY A 467 -9.97 29.52 21.83
N GLY A 468 -10.39 28.30 22.06
CA GLY A 468 -10.03 27.17 21.20
C GLY A 468 -10.99 27.12 20.00
N GLY A 469 -10.59 27.71 18.89
CA GLY A 469 -11.25 27.45 17.62
C GLY A 469 -11.15 25.98 17.28
N ILE A 470 -12.19 25.43 16.66
CA ILE A 470 -12.16 24.08 16.09
C ILE A 470 -11.13 24.11 14.94
N GLU A 471 -9.93 23.58 15.16
CA GLU A 471 -8.98 23.36 14.06
C GLU A 471 -9.50 22.24 13.17
N MET A 472 -9.87 22.61 11.95
CA MET A 472 -10.34 21.72 10.91
C MET A 472 -9.21 21.50 9.91
N THR A 473 -8.72 20.30 9.82
CA THR A 473 -7.76 19.92 8.77
C THR A 473 -8.46 19.02 7.74
N THR A 474 -8.51 19.49 6.51
CA THR A 474 -9.01 18.73 5.35
C THR A 474 -7.82 18.22 4.54
N SER A 475 -7.83 16.95 4.18
CA SER A 475 -6.94 16.45 3.14
C SER A 475 -7.65 16.45 1.78
N ALA A 476 -7.01 17.03 0.80
CA ALA A 476 -7.41 16.98 -0.61
C ALA A 476 -7.05 15.63 -1.24
#